data_cdab0d565b729110f545d06745df2021
#
_entry.id   cdab0d565b729110f545d06745df2021
#
_cell.length_a   1.000
_cell.length_b   1.000
_cell.length_c   1.000
_cell.angle_alpha   90.00
_cell.angle_beta   90.00
_cell.angle_gamma   90.00
#
_symmetry.space_group_name_H-M   'P 1'
#
loop_
_entity.id
_entity.type
_entity.pdbx_description
1 polymer ?
#
loop_
_entity_poly.entity_id
_entity_poly.type
_entity_poly.pdbx_seq_one_letter_code
_entity_poly.pdbx_strand_id
1 'polypeptide(L)'
;MIETDKRKAAFLLHQEGQSVREIARLLGLSPNTVKLIIQQQGAPPPSHPRADKRQLEEELLRRLYQQCQGWVVRVHEKLLEEEGVRVSYSTLKRRLRELGISHPPQTRCAHVPDEPGAEMQHDTSPYKIELGGTRTGIIASLIYLRYSKRRYLKFYRAFDRFKMKCFFHEALTFWGYAARQCIIDNTNLARLRGTGANALIHPEMEAFSRQYGFAYRCHALDHPNRKAGEERSFWFVETNFLPGRTFANLEDLNRQAFLWSTERLDHKPQGKPGLIPAQAFEHERTYLLPVPALLPPPYKVHGRGTDEYGFMSFGANYYWVPGTRREEVKVLEYSDRLKIFQAGQSLAEYPLPADGVRGAKFSPPGQPSPPHHPHNRHRPTELEEKHLRTLSPTISAYLDYALPLKGLSRHQFLRRLLALSRKMSVELFIQTLERARKYRVTDLQTLQNIAWLYLQQQSPGQALLIEIDADFRQRPTYQEGSLTDPPQLSSYQEPPVEPPNAS
;
A
#
# COMPACT_ATOMS: atom_id res chain seq x y z
N MET A 1 -33.01 -34.04 -2.55
CA MET A 1 -33.91 -34.49 -3.65
C MET A 1 -33.49 -35.90 -3.99
N ILE A 2 -34.42 -36.86 -4.16
CA ILE A 2 -34.09 -38.24 -4.50
C ILE A 2 -33.74 -38.31 -5.97
N GLU A 3 -32.62 -38.97 -6.28
CA GLU A 3 -32.13 -39.12 -7.66
C GLU A 3 -33.15 -39.79 -8.58
N THR A 4 -33.16 -39.35 -9.82
CA THR A 4 -34.16 -39.80 -10.83
C THR A 4 -34.10 -41.31 -11.02
N ASP A 5 -32.92 -41.91 -11.02
CA ASP A 5 -32.73 -43.35 -11.20
C ASP A 5 -33.26 -44.15 -10.00
N LYS A 6 -33.09 -43.64 -8.79
CA LYS A 6 -33.65 -44.25 -7.55
C LYS A 6 -35.18 -44.21 -7.54
N ARG A 7 -35.76 -43.16 -8.13
CA ARG A 7 -37.22 -43.02 -8.29
C ARG A 7 -37.77 -44.02 -9.34
N LYS A 8 -37.09 -44.14 -10.48
CA LYS A 8 -37.45 -45.12 -11.51
C LYS A 8 -37.37 -46.52 -10.96
N ALA A 9 -36.26 -46.87 -10.25
CA ALA A 9 -36.08 -48.17 -9.62
C ALA A 9 -37.20 -48.50 -8.62
N ALA A 10 -37.61 -47.51 -7.77
CA ALA A 10 -38.74 -47.74 -6.84
C ALA A 10 -40.07 -48.05 -7.55
N PHE A 11 -40.33 -47.40 -8.69
CA PHE A 11 -41.53 -47.65 -9.48
C PHE A 11 -41.50 -49.00 -10.20
N LEU A 12 -40.39 -49.38 -10.79
CA LEU A 12 -40.19 -50.67 -11.47
C LEU A 12 -40.32 -51.82 -10.49
N LEU A 13 -39.68 -51.76 -9.33
CA LEU A 13 -39.82 -52.80 -8.26
C LEU A 13 -41.26 -52.96 -7.80
N HIS A 14 -42.05 -51.88 -7.76
CA HIS A 14 -43.47 -51.97 -7.49
C HIS A 14 -44.27 -52.66 -8.60
N GLN A 15 -43.93 -52.39 -9.86
CA GLN A 15 -44.58 -53.10 -11.00
C GLN A 15 -44.24 -54.60 -11.01
N GLU A 16 -43.07 -55.00 -10.49
CA GLU A 16 -42.65 -56.38 -10.30
C GLU A 16 -43.30 -57.05 -9.09
N GLY A 17 -44.22 -56.39 -8.41
CA GLY A 17 -45.00 -56.94 -7.31
C GLY A 17 -44.36 -56.80 -5.91
N GLN A 18 -43.23 -56.08 -5.78
CA GLN A 18 -42.59 -55.86 -4.49
C GLN A 18 -43.45 -54.96 -3.59
N SER A 19 -43.51 -55.31 -2.29
CA SER A 19 -44.27 -54.48 -1.33
C SER A 19 -43.56 -53.12 -1.05
N VAL A 20 -44.39 -52.10 -0.73
CA VAL A 20 -43.87 -50.75 -0.40
C VAL A 20 -42.86 -50.80 0.76
N ARG A 21 -43.01 -51.68 1.72
CA ARG A 21 -42.10 -51.84 2.86
C ARG A 21 -40.76 -52.42 2.40
N GLU A 22 -40.80 -53.35 1.48
CA GLU A 22 -39.60 -54.03 0.94
C GLU A 22 -38.81 -53.08 0.05
N ILE A 23 -39.47 -52.33 -0.84
CA ILE A 23 -38.89 -51.29 -1.68
C ILE A 23 -38.22 -50.21 -0.78
N ALA A 24 -38.92 -49.79 0.29
CA ALA A 24 -38.39 -48.80 1.23
C ALA A 24 -37.08 -49.29 1.90
N ARG A 25 -37.00 -50.56 2.27
CA ARG A 25 -35.83 -51.19 2.88
C ARG A 25 -34.67 -51.31 1.85
N LEU A 26 -34.97 -51.81 0.64
CA LEU A 26 -33.97 -52.00 -0.44
C LEU A 26 -33.33 -50.73 -0.89
N LEU A 27 -34.11 -49.66 -1.03
CA LEU A 27 -33.62 -48.35 -1.56
C LEU A 27 -33.22 -47.37 -0.44
N GLY A 28 -33.35 -47.73 0.84
CA GLY A 28 -33.06 -46.82 1.96
C GLY A 28 -33.94 -45.59 1.96
N LEU A 29 -35.25 -45.76 1.67
CA LEU A 29 -36.24 -44.68 1.61
C LEU A 29 -37.32 -44.88 2.69
N SER A 30 -38.04 -43.83 3.06
CA SER A 30 -39.21 -43.99 3.93
C SER A 30 -40.37 -44.61 3.13
N PRO A 31 -41.26 -45.47 3.79
CA PRO A 31 -42.43 -46.01 3.11
C PRO A 31 -43.37 -44.95 2.51
N ASN A 32 -43.48 -43.80 3.17
CA ASN A 32 -44.30 -42.67 2.65
C ASN A 32 -43.66 -42.07 1.40
N THR A 33 -42.34 -42.00 1.34
CA THR A 33 -41.64 -41.51 0.14
C THR A 33 -41.83 -42.49 -1.02
N VAL A 34 -41.77 -43.80 -0.78
CA VAL A 34 -42.00 -44.81 -1.83
C VAL A 34 -43.45 -44.73 -2.35
N LYS A 35 -44.44 -44.61 -1.48
CA LYS A 35 -45.84 -44.40 -1.92
C LYS A 35 -45.98 -43.16 -2.84
N LEU A 36 -45.34 -42.08 -2.47
CA LEU A 36 -45.37 -40.84 -3.25
C LEU A 36 -44.69 -41.00 -4.62
N ILE A 37 -43.60 -41.75 -4.67
CA ILE A 37 -42.89 -42.06 -5.94
C ILE A 37 -43.76 -42.94 -6.82
N ILE A 38 -44.46 -43.96 -6.28
CA ILE A 38 -45.39 -44.79 -7.02
C ILE A 38 -46.55 -44.02 -7.58
N GLN A 39 -47.16 -43.12 -6.79
CA GLN A 39 -48.18 -42.21 -7.27
C GLN A 39 -47.70 -41.30 -8.42
N GLN A 40 -46.45 -40.93 -8.39
CA GLN A 40 -45.84 -40.10 -9.43
C GLN A 40 -45.22 -40.93 -10.56
N GLN A 41 -45.49 -42.22 -10.62
CA GLN A 41 -45.00 -43.16 -11.68
C GLN A 41 -43.47 -43.07 -11.88
N GLY A 42 -42.71 -42.85 -10.80
CA GLY A 42 -41.26 -42.69 -10.85
C GLY A 42 -40.78 -41.33 -11.40
N ALA A 43 -41.67 -40.49 -11.88
CA ALA A 43 -41.34 -39.16 -12.38
C ALA A 43 -40.91 -38.22 -11.25
N PRO A 44 -39.98 -37.26 -11.49
CA PRO A 44 -39.71 -36.20 -10.52
C PRO A 44 -40.96 -35.34 -10.29
N PRO A 45 -41.21 -34.88 -9.06
CA PRO A 45 -42.36 -34.03 -8.78
C PRO A 45 -42.27 -32.79 -9.66
N PRO A 46 -43.45 -32.33 -10.19
CA PRO A 46 -43.45 -31.13 -10.99
C PRO A 46 -42.88 -29.98 -10.15
N SER A 47 -41.87 -29.31 -10.68
CA SER A 47 -41.32 -28.10 -10.05
C SER A 47 -42.36 -26.99 -10.21
N HIS A 48 -43.17 -26.76 -9.22
CA HIS A 48 -44.00 -25.56 -9.20
C HIS A 48 -43.06 -24.36 -8.97
N PRO A 49 -43.00 -23.42 -9.93
CA PRO A 49 -42.31 -22.17 -9.69
C PRO A 49 -43.01 -21.48 -8.53
N ARG A 50 -42.31 -21.17 -7.45
CA ARG A 50 -42.89 -20.37 -6.35
C ARG A 50 -43.37 -19.05 -6.95
N ALA A 51 -44.60 -18.63 -6.60
CA ALA A 51 -45.18 -17.37 -7.06
C ALA A 51 -44.33 -16.13 -6.74
N ASP A 52 -43.46 -16.23 -5.72
CA ASP A 52 -42.51 -15.20 -5.30
C ASP A 52 -41.20 -15.19 -6.04
N LYS A 53 -41.06 -15.94 -7.14
CA LYS A 53 -39.80 -15.98 -7.92
C LYS A 53 -39.63 -14.67 -8.68
N ARG A 54 -39.03 -13.65 -8.02
CA ARG A 54 -38.60 -12.41 -8.69
C ARG A 54 -37.75 -12.78 -9.89
N GLN A 55 -38.22 -12.45 -11.08
CA GLN A 55 -37.46 -12.61 -12.29
C GLN A 55 -36.36 -11.52 -12.29
N LEU A 56 -35.13 -11.93 -12.12
CA LEU A 56 -33.99 -11.07 -12.35
C LEU A 56 -33.75 -10.99 -13.85
N GLU A 57 -33.83 -9.80 -14.41
CA GLU A 57 -33.60 -9.56 -15.83
C GLU A 57 -32.17 -9.92 -16.20
N GLU A 58 -32.02 -10.66 -17.28
CA GLU A 58 -30.70 -11.13 -17.73
C GLU A 58 -29.79 -9.98 -18.13
N GLU A 59 -30.31 -8.98 -18.85
CA GLU A 59 -29.54 -7.82 -19.29
C GLU A 59 -29.03 -6.99 -18.12
N LEU A 60 -29.86 -6.77 -17.09
CA LEU A 60 -29.48 -6.11 -15.85
C LEU A 60 -28.34 -6.87 -15.18
N LEU A 61 -28.42 -8.19 -15.05
CA LEU A 61 -27.38 -9.00 -14.41
C LEU A 61 -26.08 -8.98 -15.21
N ARG A 62 -26.13 -9.05 -16.55
CA ARG A 62 -24.95 -8.95 -17.41
C ARG A 62 -24.29 -7.58 -17.28
N ARG A 63 -25.05 -6.50 -17.32
CA ARG A 63 -24.57 -5.13 -17.14
C ARG A 63 -23.87 -4.97 -15.79
N LEU A 64 -24.53 -5.33 -14.69
CA LEU A 64 -23.95 -5.21 -13.35
C LEU A 64 -22.72 -6.12 -13.16
N TYR A 65 -22.76 -7.33 -13.73
CA TYR A 65 -21.63 -8.25 -13.66
C TYR A 65 -20.39 -7.69 -14.38
N GLN A 66 -20.59 -7.06 -15.54
CA GLN A 66 -19.51 -6.40 -16.29
C GLN A 66 -19.00 -5.16 -15.56
N GLN A 67 -19.89 -4.28 -15.07
CA GLN A 67 -19.51 -3.11 -14.27
C GLN A 67 -18.73 -3.48 -13.01
N CYS A 68 -19.11 -4.56 -12.35
CA CYS A 68 -18.43 -5.07 -11.16
C CYS A 68 -17.26 -6.01 -11.49
N GLN A 69 -16.81 -6.07 -12.75
CA GLN A 69 -15.65 -6.89 -13.18
C GLN A 69 -15.76 -8.36 -12.74
N GLY A 70 -16.99 -8.94 -12.74
CA GLY A 70 -17.23 -10.33 -12.38
C GLY A 70 -17.38 -10.62 -10.87
N TRP A 71 -17.29 -9.62 -10.01
CA TRP A 71 -17.37 -9.81 -8.55
C TRP A 71 -18.81 -9.89 -8.04
N VAL A 72 -19.31 -11.11 -7.88
CA VAL A 72 -20.71 -11.41 -7.54
C VAL A 72 -21.17 -10.76 -6.22
N VAL A 73 -20.28 -10.62 -5.25
CA VAL A 73 -20.58 -9.93 -3.97
C VAL A 73 -20.93 -8.47 -4.24
N ARG A 74 -20.16 -7.80 -5.09
CA ARG A 74 -20.41 -6.41 -5.45
C ARG A 74 -21.67 -6.25 -6.33
N VAL A 75 -21.94 -7.20 -7.22
CA VAL A 75 -23.20 -7.26 -7.98
C VAL A 75 -24.39 -7.34 -7.04
N HIS A 76 -24.34 -8.20 -6.01
CA HIS A 76 -25.41 -8.34 -5.02
C HIS A 76 -25.68 -7.05 -4.25
N GLU A 77 -24.61 -6.32 -3.90
CA GLU A 77 -24.70 -5.04 -3.22
C GLU A 77 -25.30 -3.95 -4.12
N LYS A 78 -24.83 -3.83 -5.37
CA LYS A 78 -25.37 -2.87 -6.34
C LYS A 78 -26.85 -3.13 -6.67
N LEU A 79 -27.27 -4.39 -6.78
CA LEU A 79 -28.68 -4.75 -6.95
C LEU A 79 -29.54 -4.18 -5.83
N LEU A 80 -29.06 -4.18 -4.59
CA LEU A 80 -29.77 -3.61 -3.45
C LEU A 80 -29.69 -2.07 -3.43
N GLU A 81 -28.49 -1.51 -3.66
CA GLU A 81 -28.21 -0.07 -3.50
C GLU A 81 -28.76 0.79 -4.63
N GLU A 82 -28.57 0.36 -5.87
CA GLU A 82 -28.91 1.16 -7.06
C GLU A 82 -30.26 0.77 -7.67
N GLU A 83 -30.58 -0.54 -7.67
CA GLU A 83 -31.80 -1.05 -8.31
C GLU A 83 -32.91 -1.38 -7.28
N GLY A 84 -32.64 -1.26 -5.99
CA GLY A 84 -33.64 -1.57 -4.93
C GLY A 84 -34.05 -3.05 -4.87
N VAL A 85 -33.37 -3.94 -5.58
CA VAL A 85 -33.75 -5.35 -5.73
C VAL A 85 -33.15 -6.17 -4.59
N ARG A 86 -34.00 -6.60 -3.66
CA ARG A 86 -33.63 -7.52 -2.58
C ARG A 86 -33.70 -8.96 -3.05
N VAL A 87 -32.58 -9.64 -3.14
CA VAL A 87 -32.46 -11.06 -3.50
C VAL A 87 -31.43 -11.72 -2.60
N SER A 88 -31.62 -13.01 -2.24
CA SER A 88 -30.61 -13.71 -1.47
C SER A 88 -29.35 -13.94 -2.34
N TYR A 89 -28.17 -13.85 -1.73
CA TYR A 89 -26.89 -14.08 -2.41
C TYR A 89 -26.84 -15.46 -3.10
N SER A 90 -27.43 -16.49 -2.48
CA SER A 90 -27.52 -17.83 -3.06
C SER A 90 -28.39 -17.88 -4.32
N THR A 91 -29.50 -17.14 -4.35
CA THR A 91 -30.39 -17.01 -5.52
C THR A 91 -29.67 -16.29 -6.66
N LEU A 92 -29.00 -15.17 -6.38
CA LEU A 92 -28.18 -14.45 -7.36
C LEU A 92 -27.10 -15.36 -7.96
N LYS A 93 -26.35 -16.05 -7.09
CA LYS A 93 -25.26 -16.94 -7.52
C LYS A 93 -25.77 -18.11 -8.37
N ARG A 94 -26.94 -18.66 -8.06
CA ARG A 94 -27.59 -19.68 -8.88
C ARG A 94 -27.97 -19.10 -10.25
N ARG A 95 -28.59 -17.91 -10.28
CA ARG A 95 -29.03 -17.28 -11.52
C ARG A 95 -27.86 -16.95 -12.45
N LEU A 96 -26.76 -16.42 -11.92
CA LEU A 96 -25.53 -16.16 -12.68
C LEU A 96 -24.91 -17.44 -13.24
N ARG A 97 -25.05 -18.56 -12.55
CA ARG A 97 -24.61 -19.88 -13.01
C ARG A 97 -25.50 -20.42 -14.13
N GLU A 98 -26.82 -20.27 -14.01
CA GLU A 98 -27.80 -20.63 -15.05
C GLU A 98 -27.56 -19.84 -16.34
N LEU A 99 -27.08 -18.58 -16.24
CA LEU A 99 -26.74 -17.72 -17.37
C LEU A 99 -25.31 -17.96 -17.93
N GLY A 100 -24.56 -18.89 -17.36
CA GLY A 100 -23.19 -19.19 -17.78
C GLY A 100 -22.15 -18.12 -17.45
N ILE A 101 -22.45 -17.20 -16.52
CA ILE A 101 -21.62 -16.01 -16.23
C ILE A 101 -20.63 -16.26 -15.07
N SER A 102 -20.79 -17.32 -14.23
CA SER A 102 -20.02 -17.49 -12.99
C SER A 102 -18.86 -18.48 -13.05
N HIS A 103 -17.78 -18.18 -12.31
CA HIS A 103 -16.62 -19.08 -12.16
C HIS A 103 -16.81 -20.17 -11.09
N PRO A 104 -16.12 -21.34 -11.20
CA PRO A 104 -16.21 -22.41 -10.21
C PRO A 104 -15.54 -22.04 -8.85
N PRO A 105 -15.95 -22.67 -7.72
CA PRO A 105 -15.39 -22.37 -6.40
C PRO A 105 -13.97 -22.93 -6.21
N GLN A 106 -13.09 -22.12 -5.56
CA GLN A 106 -11.72 -22.51 -5.23
C GLN A 106 -11.63 -23.23 -3.88
N THR A 107 -10.67 -24.17 -3.74
CA THR A 107 -10.36 -24.96 -2.52
C THR A 107 -9.65 -24.12 -1.45
N ARG A 108 -9.83 -24.45 -0.17
CA ARG A 108 -9.38 -23.63 0.99
C ARG A 108 -8.27 -24.31 1.80
N CYS A 109 -7.35 -23.48 2.37
CA CYS A 109 -6.29 -23.90 3.29
C CYS A 109 -6.72 -23.88 4.77
N ALA A 110 -5.93 -24.49 5.68
CA ALA A 110 -6.14 -24.54 7.13
C ALA A 110 -6.10 -23.15 7.79
N HIS A 111 -6.90 -22.94 8.82
CA HIS A 111 -7.04 -21.66 9.53
C HIS A 111 -6.24 -21.69 10.85
N VAL A 112 -5.39 -20.69 11.06
CA VAL A 112 -4.72 -20.42 12.33
C VAL A 112 -5.68 -19.64 13.22
N PRO A 113 -5.94 -20.03 14.49
CA PRO A 113 -6.80 -19.28 15.40
C PRO A 113 -6.36 -17.85 15.58
N ASP A 114 -7.32 -16.94 15.69
CA ASP A 114 -7.07 -15.52 15.91
C ASP A 114 -7.28 -15.22 17.41
N GLU A 115 -6.24 -14.67 18.07
CA GLU A 115 -6.30 -14.28 19.47
C GLU A 115 -6.74 -12.80 19.59
N PRO A 116 -7.69 -12.48 20.48
CA PRO A 116 -8.13 -11.09 20.64
C PRO A 116 -7.01 -10.21 21.18
N GLY A 117 -6.86 -9.02 20.61
CA GLY A 117 -5.87 -8.01 21.00
C GLY A 117 -4.41 -8.35 20.75
N ALA A 118 -4.11 -9.53 20.16
CA ALA A 118 -2.73 -9.93 19.93
C ALA A 118 -2.10 -9.24 18.74
N GLU A 119 -2.81 -9.15 17.62
CA GLU A 119 -2.20 -8.81 16.34
C GLU A 119 -3.09 -7.88 15.51
N MET A 120 -2.49 -6.84 14.97
CA MET A 120 -2.97 -6.08 13.82
C MET A 120 -1.98 -6.24 12.67
N GLN A 121 -2.44 -6.07 11.44
CA GLN A 121 -1.62 -6.22 10.25
C GLN A 121 -1.75 -4.99 9.37
N HIS A 122 -0.62 -4.51 8.85
CA HIS A 122 -0.57 -3.37 7.93
C HIS A 122 0.17 -3.75 6.67
N ASP A 123 -0.42 -3.39 5.55
CA ASP A 123 0.19 -3.59 4.24
C ASP A 123 -0.17 -2.47 3.27
N THR A 124 0.58 -2.36 2.18
CA THR A 124 0.38 -1.37 1.12
C THR A 124 0.34 -2.06 -0.24
N SER A 125 -0.54 -1.59 -1.11
CA SER A 125 -0.65 -2.10 -2.48
C SER A 125 -0.74 -0.97 -3.50
N PRO A 126 0.04 -1.02 -4.60
CA PRO A 126 -0.06 -0.03 -5.68
C PRO A 126 -1.25 -0.34 -6.59
N TYR A 127 -1.98 0.71 -6.98
CA TYR A 127 -3.11 0.64 -7.90
C TYR A 127 -3.00 1.68 -9.00
N LYS A 128 -3.67 1.42 -10.12
CA LYS A 128 -3.94 2.41 -11.17
C LYS A 128 -5.45 2.62 -11.22
N ILE A 129 -5.92 3.73 -10.65
CA ILE A 129 -7.34 4.05 -10.52
C ILE A 129 -7.66 5.28 -11.37
N GLU A 130 -8.86 5.33 -11.93
CA GLU A 130 -9.37 6.48 -12.64
C GLU A 130 -9.93 7.49 -11.64
N LEU A 131 -9.34 8.69 -11.63
CA LEU A 131 -9.75 9.82 -10.80
C LEU A 131 -10.15 10.97 -11.73
N GLY A 132 -11.42 11.36 -11.74
CA GLY A 132 -11.91 12.43 -12.61
C GLY A 132 -11.60 12.21 -14.08
N GLY A 133 -11.72 10.97 -14.59
CA GLY A 133 -11.42 10.62 -15.98
C GLY A 133 -9.93 10.41 -16.29
N THR A 134 -9.03 10.57 -15.29
CA THR A 134 -7.58 10.38 -15.50
C THR A 134 -7.06 9.17 -14.76
N ARG A 135 -6.45 8.23 -15.48
CA ARG A 135 -5.84 7.03 -14.88
C ARG A 135 -4.58 7.39 -14.11
N THR A 136 -4.64 7.24 -12.81
CA THR A 136 -3.62 7.70 -11.86
C THR A 136 -3.04 6.54 -11.06
N GLY A 137 -1.71 6.53 -10.89
CA GLY A 137 -1.02 5.64 -9.96
C GLY A 137 -1.19 6.13 -8.52
N ILE A 138 -1.66 5.26 -7.65
CA ILE A 138 -1.87 5.53 -6.22
C ILE A 138 -1.48 4.31 -5.39
N ILE A 139 -1.23 4.52 -4.11
CA ILE A 139 -0.85 3.48 -3.15
C ILE A 139 -1.94 3.41 -2.08
N ALA A 140 -2.56 2.24 -1.94
CA ALA A 140 -3.46 1.96 -0.84
C ALA A 140 -2.67 1.53 0.39
N SER A 141 -3.02 2.07 1.55
CA SER A 141 -2.53 1.65 2.87
C SER A 141 -3.71 1.12 3.66
N LEU A 142 -3.59 -0.12 4.13
CA LEU A 142 -4.64 -0.82 4.85
C LEU A 142 -4.08 -1.40 6.14
N ILE A 143 -4.82 -1.20 7.23
CA ILE A 143 -4.56 -1.87 8.51
C ILE A 143 -5.83 -2.57 8.97
N TYR A 144 -5.69 -3.74 9.58
CA TYR A 144 -6.82 -4.44 10.17
C TYR A 144 -6.44 -5.15 11.47
N LEU A 145 -7.40 -5.23 12.38
CA LEU A 145 -7.33 -6.05 13.59
C LEU A 145 -7.61 -7.51 13.22
N ARG A 146 -6.69 -8.39 13.56
CA ARG A 146 -6.77 -9.78 13.09
C ARG A 146 -7.95 -10.56 13.68
N TYR A 147 -8.32 -10.30 14.91
CA TYR A 147 -9.45 -10.98 15.57
C TYR A 147 -10.80 -10.44 15.07
N SER A 148 -11.10 -9.15 15.26
CA SER A 148 -12.38 -8.56 14.89
C SER A 148 -12.58 -8.37 13.40
N LYS A 149 -11.50 -8.41 12.60
CA LYS A 149 -11.49 -8.09 11.16
C LYS A 149 -11.83 -6.63 10.85
N ARG A 150 -11.80 -5.75 11.85
CA ARG A 150 -12.00 -4.33 11.68
C ARG A 150 -10.88 -3.73 10.84
N ARG A 151 -11.22 -2.84 9.91
CA ARG A 151 -10.27 -2.30 8.91
C ARG A 151 -10.28 -0.80 8.88
N TYR A 152 -9.14 -0.24 8.44
CA TYR A 152 -9.01 1.15 8.06
C TYR A 152 -8.23 1.23 6.75
N LEU A 153 -8.75 1.95 5.75
CA LEU A 153 -8.20 2.04 4.40
C LEU A 153 -8.05 3.50 3.98
N LYS A 154 -6.89 3.86 3.44
CA LYS A 154 -6.62 5.18 2.87
C LYS A 154 -5.67 5.10 1.68
N PHE A 155 -5.84 5.98 0.70
CA PHE A 155 -5.06 6.03 -0.53
C PHE A 155 -4.18 7.28 -0.59
N TYR A 156 -3.02 7.15 -1.23
CA TYR A 156 -1.98 8.18 -1.32
C TYR A 156 -1.38 8.22 -2.73
N ARG A 157 -0.95 9.40 -3.20
CA ARG A 157 -0.15 9.54 -4.45
C ARG A 157 1.26 8.96 -4.29
N ALA A 158 1.84 9.19 -3.13
CA ALA A 158 3.13 8.65 -2.73
C ALA A 158 3.06 8.28 -1.26
N PHE A 159 3.73 7.21 -0.88
CA PHE A 159 3.70 6.70 0.48
C PHE A 159 5.13 6.56 0.99
N ASP A 160 5.45 7.35 1.99
CA ASP A 160 6.74 7.36 2.67
C ASP A 160 6.56 7.05 4.17
N ARG A 161 7.64 7.03 4.93
CA ARG A 161 7.63 6.79 6.37
C ARG A 161 6.76 7.79 7.12
N PHE A 162 6.79 9.07 6.73
CA PHE A 162 5.96 10.09 7.33
C PHE A 162 4.46 9.82 7.10
N LYS A 163 4.08 9.50 5.87
CA LYS A 163 2.69 9.13 5.53
C LYS A 163 2.26 7.86 6.26
N MET A 164 3.16 6.90 6.43
CA MET A 164 2.89 5.70 7.23
C MET A 164 2.59 6.05 8.69
N LYS A 165 3.37 6.93 9.34
CA LYS A 165 3.08 7.40 10.70
C LYS A 165 1.73 8.13 10.79
N CYS A 166 1.42 9.01 9.83
CA CYS A 166 0.13 9.69 9.76
C CYS A 166 -1.04 8.70 9.63
N PHE A 167 -0.90 7.71 8.76
CA PHE A 167 -1.89 6.66 8.57
C PHE A 167 -2.16 5.87 9.85
N PHE A 168 -1.11 5.43 10.53
CA PHE A 168 -1.24 4.73 11.82
C PHE A 168 -1.89 5.62 12.89
N HIS A 169 -1.47 6.88 12.97
CA HIS A 169 -2.07 7.83 13.91
C HIS A 169 -3.59 7.96 13.67
N GLU A 170 -3.99 8.20 12.42
CA GLU A 170 -5.40 8.34 12.05
C GLU A 170 -6.20 7.07 12.37
N ALA A 171 -5.70 5.89 11.98
CA ALA A 171 -6.39 4.62 12.19
C ALA A 171 -6.51 4.26 13.69
N LEU A 172 -5.40 4.36 14.44
CA LEU A 172 -5.38 3.98 15.85
C LEU A 172 -6.16 4.98 16.73
N THR A 173 -6.11 6.28 16.41
CA THR A 173 -6.92 7.31 17.08
C THR A 173 -8.42 7.09 16.78
N PHE A 174 -8.77 6.75 15.54
CA PHE A 174 -10.14 6.43 15.15
C PHE A 174 -10.68 5.21 15.92
N TRP A 175 -9.88 4.16 16.08
CA TRP A 175 -10.28 2.98 16.86
C TRP A 175 -10.24 3.23 18.39
N GLY A 176 -9.38 4.15 18.84
CA GLY A 176 -9.08 4.38 20.25
C GLY A 176 -8.19 3.30 20.87
N TYR A 177 -7.75 2.32 20.10
CA TYR A 177 -7.03 1.13 20.57
C TYR A 177 -5.98 0.66 19.56
N ALA A 178 -4.97 -0.07 20.06
CA ALA A 178 -3.97 -0.77 19.28
C ALA A 178 -3.86 -2.24 19.75
N ALA A 179 -3.57 -3.17 18.85
CA ALA A 179 -3.17 -4.53 19.25
C ALA A 179 -1.71 -4.51 19.74
N ARG A 180 -1.29 -5.55 20.49
CA ARG A 180 0.07 -5.63 21.06
C ARG A 180 1.17 -5.64 19.99
N GLN A 181 0.91 -6.24 18.84
CA GLN A 181 1.87 -6.33 17.74
C GLN A 181 1.23 -5.89 16.43
N CYS A 182 2.05 -5.21 15.60
CA CYS A 182 1.69 -4.90 14.22
C CYS A 182 2.60 -5.67 13.27
N ILE A 183 2.02 -6.60 12.53
CA ILE A 183 2.74 -7.30 11.47
C ILE A 183 2.80 -6.40 10.25
N ILE A 184 4.00 -6.26 9.71
CA ILE A 184 4.28 -5.48 8.50
C ILE A 184 5.05 -6.35 7.52
N ASP A 185 4.88 -6.07 6.23
CA ASP A 185 5.75 -6.65 5.22
C ASP A 185 7.19 -6.13 5.38
N ASN A 186 8.14 -6.78 4.72
CA ASN A 186 9.55 -6.42 4.74
C ASN A 186 9.84 -5.08 4.02
N THR A 187 8.98 -4.08 4.23
CA THR A 187 9.10 -2.74 3.65
C THR A 187 10.22 -1.94 4.29
N ASN A 188 11.03 -1.27 3.46
CA ASN A 188 12.10 -0.38 3.94
C ASN A 188 11.57 0.89 4.64
N LEU A 189 10.26 1.12 4.67
CA LEU A 189 9.66 2.24 5.38
C LEU A 189 9.76 2.08 6.90
N ALA A 190 9.58 0.86 7.40
CA ALA A 190 9.66 0.59 8.83
C ALA A 190 10.85 -0.29 9.21
N ARG A 191 11.32 -1.15 8.29
CA ARG A 191 12.45 -2.05 8.50
C ARG A 191 13.76 -1.41 8.05
N LEU A 192 14.80 -1.56 8.86
CA LEU A 192 16.16 -1.17 8.51
C LEU A 192 16.92 -2.30 7.79
N ARG A 193 16.89 -3.53 8.36
CA ARG A 193 17.52 -4.73 7.80
C ARG A 193 16.95 -6.00 8.45
N GLY A 194 17.28 -7.17 7.92
CA GLY A 194 16.83 -8.47 8.46
C GLY A 194 15.39 -8.82 8.05
N THR A 195 14.91 -9.99 8.43
CA THR A 195 13.55 -10.49 8.15
C THR A 195 13.00 -11.26 9.36
N GLY A 196 11.68 -11.35 9.50
CA GLY A 196 11.05 -12.09 10.58
C GLY A 196 11.47 -11.61 11.97
N ALA A 197 11.85 -12.55 12.83
CA ALA A 197 12.30 -12.26 14.20
C ALA A 197 13.62 -11.47 14.28
N ASN A 198 14.46 -11.59 13.25
CA ASN A 198 15.76 -10.92 13.16
C ASN A 198 15.68 -9.55 12.47
N ALA A 199 14.49 -9.07 12.15
CA ALA A 199 14.31 -7.77 11.55
C ALA A 199 14.60 -6.65 12.54
N LEU A 200 15.46 -5.71 12.13
CA LEU A 200 15.68 -4.47 12.86
C LEU A 200 14.71 -3.41 12.34
N ILE A 201 13.88 -2.91 13.23
CA ILE A 201 12.97 -1.81 12.95
C ILE A 201 13.74 -0.50 12.98
N HIS A 202 13.38 0.44 12.11
CA HIS A 202 13.97 1.77 12.09
C HIS A 202 13.70 2.48 13.43
N PRO A 203 14.71 3.09 14.09
CA PRO A 203 14.56 3.70 15.42
C PRO A 203 13.39 4.71 15.51
N GLU A 204 13.17 5.49 14.46
CA GLU A 204 12.05 6.43 14.35
C GLU A 204 10.69 5.73 14.39
N MET A 205 10.56 4.58 13.74
CA MET A 205 9.31 3.80 13.74
C MET A 205 9.11 3.05 15.05
N GLU A 206 10.19 2.60 15.65
CA GLU A 206 10.16 1.99 16.97
C GLU A 206 9.75 3.00 18.05
N ALA A 207 10.31 4.21 18.03
CA ALA A 207 9.92 5.30 18.93
C ALA A 207 8.43 5.68 18.73
N PHE A 208 7.98 5.71 17.47
CA PHE A 208 6.58 5.95 17.14
C PHE A 208 5.66 4.86 17.73
N SER A 209 5.95 3.59 17.49
CA SER A 209 5.09 2.49 17.96
C SER A 209 5.00 2.43 19.49
N ARG A 210 6.08 2.75 20.20
CA ARG A 210 6.09 2.81 21.67
C ARG A 210 5.11 3.86 22.22
N GLN A 211 4.88 4.97 21.51
CA GLN A 211 3.90 5.99 21.94
C GLN A 211 2.47 5.44 21.93
N TYR A 212 2.18 4.46 21.07
CA TYR A 212 0.89 3.78 20.96
C TYR A 212 0.84 2.44 21.72
N GLY A 213 1.94 2.05 22.35
CA GLY A 213 2.03 0.83 23.16
C GLY A 213 2.24 -0.47 22.40
N PHE A 214 2.38 -0.45 21.06
CA PHE A 214 2.55 -1.65 20.26
C PHE A 214 4.00 -1.83 19.76
N ALA A 215 4.31 -3.05 19.29
CA ALA A 215 5.58 -3.36 18.65
C ALA A 215 5.39 -3.77 17.18
N TYR A 216 6.27 -3.28 16.30
CA TYR A 216 6.33 -3.79 14.91
C TYR A 216 6.99 -5.18 14.87
N ARG A 217 6.47 -6.03 14.02
CA ARG A 217 7.05 -7.33 13.66
C ARG A 217 7.06 -7.47 12.14
N CYS A 218 8.21 -7.79 11.57
CA CYS A 218 8.30 -8.10 10.16
C CYS A 218 7.84 -9.53 9.88
N HIS A 219 7.25 -9.73 8.71
CA HIS A 219 6.81 -11.06 8.27
C HIS A 219 8.01 -12.00 8.12
N ALA A 220 7.89 -13.23 8.64
CA ALA A 220 8.88 -14.29 8.43
C ALA A 220 8.66 -14.91 7.05
N LEU A 221 9.75 -15.16 6.30
CA LEU A 221 9.70 -15.69 4.93
C LEU A 221 9.09 -17.11 4.86
N ASP A 222 9.14 -17.88 5.95
CA ASP A 222 8.81 -19.31 5.96
C ASP A 222 7.37 -19.65 6.38
N HIS A 223 6.47 -18.67 6.58
CA HIS A 223 5.09 -18.89 6.98
C HIS A 223 4.06 -18.35 5.99
N PRO A 224 3.83 -19.00 4.83
CA PRO A 224 2.88 -18.54 3.82
C PRO A 224 1.43 -18.44 4.34
N ASN A 225 1.06 -19.23 5.35
CA ASN A 225 -0.29 -19.19 5.94
C ASN A 225 -0.61 -17.87 6.72
N ARG A 226 0.40 -17.16 7.22
CA ARG A 226 0.21 -15.82 7.82
C ARG A 226 -0.09 -14.74 6.78
N LYS A 227 0.51 -14.86 5.60
CA LYS A 227 0.30 -13.96 4.46
C LYS A 227 -1.12 -14.06 3.88
N ALA A 228 -1.77 -15.22 4.00
CA ALA A 228 -3.15 -15.42 3.54
C ALA A 228 -4.18 -14.47 4.20
N GLY A 229 -3.88 -13.87 5.35
CA GLY A 229 -4.70 -12.83 5.99
C GLY A 229 -4.56 -11.46 5.32
N GLU A 230 -3.33 -11.09 4.94
CA GLU A 230 -3.00 -9.83 4.27
C GLU A 230 -3.49 -9.82 2.82
N GLU A 231 -3.22 -10.89 2.07
CA GLU A 231 -3.72 -11.08 0.70
C GLU A 231 -5.25 -10.98 0.63
N ARG A 232 -5.97 -11.47 1.64
CA ARG A 232 -7.43 -11.31 1.74
C ARG A 232 -7.87 -9.88 1.97
N SER A 233 -7.11 -9.05 2.64
CA SER A 233 -7.51 -7.67 2.92
C SER A 233 -7.53 -6.84 1.63
N PHE A 234 -6.50 -6.93 0.80
CA PHE A 234 -6.49 -6.28 -0.51
C PHE A 234 -7.42 -6.95 -1.51
N TRP A 235 -7.59 -8.27 -1.42
CA TRP A 235 -8.62 -8.95 -2.21
C TRP A 235 -10.02 -8.35 -2.02
N PHE A 236 -10.38 -7.93 -0.79
CA PHE A 236 -11.64 -7.21 -0.55
C PHE A 236 -11.66 -5.83 -1.23
N VAL A 237 -10.54 -5.10 -1.23
CA VAL A 237 -10.44 -3.83 -1.96
C VAL A 237 -10.67 -4.05 -3.45
N GLU A 238 -10.02 -5.05 -4.03
CA GLU A 238 -10.07 -5.36 -5.46
C GLU A 238 -11.40 -5.95 -5.92
N THR A 239 -12.09 -6.66 -5.05
CA THR A 239 -13.27 -7.43 -5.43
C THR A 239 -14.59 -6.82 -4.97
N ASN A 240 -14.53 -5.88 -4.02
CA ASN A 240 -15.73 -5.29 -3.43
C ASN A 240 -15.69 -3.76 -3.35
N PHE A 241 -14.54 -3.14 -3.11
CA PHE A 241 -14.45 -1.69 -3.02
C PHE A 241 -14.33 -1.03 -4.40
N LEU A 242 -13.28 -1.37 -5.16
CA LEU A 242 -12.99 -0.72 -6.44
C LEU A 242 -14.01 -1.00 -7.56
N PRO A 243 -14.48 -2.26 -7.76
CA PRO A 243 -15.34 -2.57 -8.89
C PRO A 243 -16.67 -1.81 -8.86
N GLY A 244 -17.03 -1.21 -9.99
CA GLY A 244 -18.29 -0.51 -10.18
C GLY A 244 -18.43 0.79 -9.41
N ARG A 245 -17.33 1.38 -8.92
CA ARG A 245 -17.31 2.73 -8.31
C ARG A 245 -16.59 3.71 -9.21
N THR A 246 -16.99 4.97 -9.10
CA THR A 246 -16.35 6.11 -9.74
C THR A 246 -15.84 7.07 -8.68
N PHE A 247 -14.73 7.74 -8.96
CA PHE A 247 -14.07 8.64 -8.03
C PHE A 247 -13.75 9.95 -8.72
N ALA A 248 -14.24 11.06 -8.18
CA ALA A 248 -14.01 12.38 -8.75
C ALA A 248 -12.55 12.83 -8.58
N ASN A 249 -11.95 12.54 -7.43
CA ASN A 249 -10.58 12.90 -7.06
C ASN A 249 -10.09 12.00 -5.92
N LEU A 250 -8.87 12.25 -5.42
CA LEU A 250 -8.28 11.46 -4.33
C LEU A 250 -9.05 11.62 -2.99
N GLU A 251 -9.57 12.80 -2.72
CA GLU A 251 -10.35 13.09 -1.52
C GLU A 251 -11.67 12.31 -1.52
N ASP A 252 -12.37 12.26 -2.67
CA ASP A 252 -13.57 11.48 -2.84
C ASP A 252 -13.31 9.98 -2.71
N LEU A 253 -12.22 9.48 -3.33
CA LEU A 253 -11.77 8.10 -3.16
C LEU A 253 -11.55 7.77 -1.68
N ASN A 254 -10.86 8.63 -0.94
CA ASN A 254 -10.57 8.42 0.48
C ASN A 254 -11.83 8.50 1.34
N ARG A 255 -12.75 9.40 1.05
CA ARG A 255 -14.05 9.47 1.72
C ARG A 255 -14.86 8.17 1.52
N GLN A 256 -14.95 7.70 0.28
CA GLN A 256 -15.63 6.43 -0.01
C GLN A 256 -14.92 5.23 0.63
N ALA A 257 -13.58 5.20 0.66
CA ALA A 257 -12.78 4.16 1.30
C ALA A 257 -13.00 4.12 2.82
N PHE A 258 -13.02 5.29 3.46
CA PHE A 258 -13.31 5.42 4.87
C PHE A 258 -14.70 4.86 5.22
N LEU A 259 -15.76 5.32 4.58
CA LEU A 259 -17.12 4.83 4.80
C LEU A 259 -17.25 3.33 4.53
N TRP A 260 -16.59 2.84 3.48
CA TRP A 260 -16.63 1.42 3.15
C TRP A 260 -15.90 0.57 4.18
N SER A 261 -14.71 0.99 4.64
CA SER A 261 -13.89 0.18 5.54
C SER A 261 -14.36 0.24 6.99
N THR A 262 -14.89 1.38 7.46
CA THR A 262 -15.20 1.63 8.88
C THR A 262 -16.70 1.55 9.21
N GLU A 263 -17.59 1.75 8.24
CA GLU A 263 -19.02 1.64 8.47
C GLU A 263 -19.60 0.40 7.81
N ARG A 264 -19.42 0.27 6.48
CA ARG A 264 -20.04 -0.82 5.75
C ARG A 264 -19.50 -2.19 6.12
N LEU A 265 -18.16 -2.35 6.13
CA LEU A 265 -17.54 -3.64 6.49
C LEU A 265 -17.67 -3.97 7.96
N ASP A 266 -17.73 -2.99 8.85
CA ASP A 266 -17.92 -3.19 10.29
C ASP A 266 -19.23 -3.88 10.64
N HIS A 267 -20.28 -3.65 9.84
CA HIS A 267 -21.62 -4.22 10.06
C HIS A 267 -21.95 -5.40 9.14
N LYS A 268 -21.03 -5.76 8.24
CA LYS A 268 -21.25 -6.85 7.30
C LYS A 268 -20.73 -8.18 7.85
N PRO A 269 -21.56 -9.24 7.93
CA PRO A 269 -21.11 -10.57 8.33
C PRO A 269 -19.97 -11.07 7.43
N GLN A 270 -18.86 -11.49 8.03
CA GLN A 270 -17.67 -11.95 7.34
C GLN A 270 -17.37 -13.43 7.65
N GLY A 271 -16.87 -14.13 6.64
CA GLY A 271 -16.47 -15.54 6.75
C GLY A 271 -17.64 -16.52 6.93
N LYS A 272 -17.33 -17.79 7.16
CA LYS A 272 -18.32 -18.86 7.40
C LYS A 272 -19.12 -18.67 8.69
N PRO A 273 -18.47 -18.28 9.83
CA PRO A 273 -19.20 -18.09 11.08
C PRO A 273 -20.10 -16.84 11.08
N GLY A 274 -20.04 -16.01 10.03
CA GLY A 274 -20.84 -14.79 9.99
C GLY A 274 -20.41 -13.72 11.00
N LEU A 275 -19.11 -13.64 11.33
CA LEU A 275 -18.56 -12.66 12.27
C LEU A 275 -18.86 -11.23 11.81
N ILE A 276 -19.49 -10.44 12.68
CA ILE A 276 -19.72 -9.00 12.47
C ILE A 276 -18.60 -8.24 13.15
N PRO A 277 -17.72 -7.52 12.39
CA PRO A 277 -16.56 -6.86 12.94
C PRO A 277 -16.82 -5.92 14.11
N ALA A 278 -17.88 -5.10 14.04
CA ALA A 278 -18.27 -4.21 15.13
C ALA A 278 -18.55 -4.96 16.44
N GLN A 279 -19.29 -6.09 16.39
CA GLN A 279 -19.59 -6.90 17.56
C GLN A 279 -18.35 -7.62 18.09
N ALA A 280 -17.53 -8.16 17.18
CA ALA A 280 -16.29 -8.82 17.56
C ALA A 280 -15.28 -7.83 18.18
N PHE A 281 -15.28 -6.56 17.74
CA PHE A 281 -14.45 -5.51 18.30
C PHE A 281 -14.85 -5.15 19.74
N GLU A 282 -16.14 -5.16 20.08
CA GLU A 282 -16.56 -4.93 21.47
C GLU A 282 -15.99 -5.98 22.43
N HIS A 283 -15.89 -7.23 21.98
CA HIS A 283 -15.19 -8.27 22.74
C HIS A 283 -13.67 -8.06 22.73
N GLU A 284 -13.07 -7.79 21.56
CA GLU A 284 -11.61 -7.62 21.41
C GLU A 284 -11.09 -6.42 22.20
N ARG A 285 -11.89 -5.37 22.35
CA ARG A 285 -11.54 -4.11 23.01
C ARG A 285 -10.95 -4.30 24.43
N THR A 286 -11.40 -5.30 25.17
CA THR A 286 -10.90 -5.61 26.50
C THR A 286 -9.46 -6.15 26.52
N TYR A 287 -8.97 -6.64 25.39
CA TYR A 287 -7.64 -7.19 25.20
C TYR A 287 -6.68 -6.26 24.46
N LEU A 288 -7.21 -5.18 23.88
CA LEU A 288 -6.44 -4.16 23.16
C LEU A 288 -5.80 -3.17 24.11
N LEU A 289 -4.76 -2.50 23.67
CA LEU A 289 -4.08 -1.44 24.37
C LEU A 289 -4.80 -0.11 24.06
N PRO A 290 -5.26 0.64 25.08
CA PRO A 290 -5.87 1.95 24.83
C PRO A 290 -4.83 2.95 24.31
N VAL A 291 -5.20 3.68 23.26
CA VAL A 291 -4.37 4.75 22.72
C VAL A 291 -4.45 5.97 23.65
N PRO A 292 -3.32 6.56 24.07
CA PRO A 292 -3.35 7.76 24.92
C PRO A 292 -4.11 8.92 24.25
N ALA A 293 -5.01 9.55 24.99
CA ALA A 293 -5.92 10.58 24.46
C ALA A 293 -5.21 11.85 23.93
N LEU A 294 -4.00 12.13 24.42
CA LEU A 294 -3.24 13.36 24.10
C LEU A 294 -2.00 13.09 23.23
N LEU A 295 -2.04 12.10 22.35
CA LEU A 295 -0.94 11.91 21.42
C LEU A 295 -0.96 12.98 20.32
N PRO A 296 0.14 13.76 20.18
CA PRO A 296 0.22 14.73 19.09
C PRO A 296 0.28 14.00 17.73
N PRO A 297 -0.40 14.52 16.71
CA PRO A 297 -0.30 13.97 15.37
C PRO A 297 1.14 14.06 14.86
N PRO A 298 1.60 13.07 14.09
CA PRO A 298 2.92 13.09 13.46
C PRO A 298 3.12 14.32 12.60
N TYR A 299 4.31 14.89 12.64
CA TYR A 299 4.70 16.01 11.79
C TYR A 299 6.12 15.83 11.26
N LYS A 300 6.40 16.51 10.15
CA LYS A 300 7.72 16.60 9.54
C LYS A 300 8.20 18.05 9.59
N VAL A 301 9.43 18.25 9.98
CA VAL A 301 10.00 19.59 10.13
C VAL A 301 10.77 19.97 8.86
N HIS A 302 10.49 21.16 8.33
CA HIS A 302 11.19 21.74 7.21
C HIS A 302 11.69 23.14 7.55
N GLY A 303 12.94 23.44 7.22
CA GLY A 303 13.44 24.81 7.15
C GLY A 303 13.07 25.43 5.79
N ARG A 304 12.49 26.61 5.77
CA ARG A 304 12.16 27.35 4.56
C ARG A 304 12.50 28.82 4.71
N GLY A 305 12.94 29.44 3.61
CA GLY A 305 13.12 30.89 3.54
C GLY A 305 11.87 31.56 2.98
N THR A 306 11.51 32.71 3.53
CA THR A 306 10.54 33.62 2.91
C THR A 306 11.22 34.55 1.93
N ASP A 307 10.49 34.97 0.91
CA ASP A 307 10.95 35.97 -0.05
C ASP A 307 10.78 37.41 0.48
N GLU A 308 11.04 38.42 -0.38
CA GLU A 308 10.92 39.83 -0.05
C GLU A 308 9.48 40.28 0.26
N TYR A 309 8.48 39.49 -0.10
CA TYR A 309 7.06 39.74 0.16
C TYR A 309 6.55 38.93 1.36
N GLY A 310 7.39 38.08 1.96
CA GLY A 310 7.02 37.17 3.03
C GLY A 310 6.36 35.87 2.58
N PHE A 311 6.50 35.48 1.30
CA PHE A 311 6.00 34.20 0.83
C PHE A 311 7.07 33.12 0.94
N MET A 312 6.68 31.96 1.45
CA MET A 312 7.46 30.72 1.37
C MET A 312 6.88 29.80 0.31
N SER A 313 7.75 29.00 -0.32
CA SER A 313 7.33 27.94 -1.25
C SER A 313 7.31 26.58 -0.55
N PHE A 314 6.17 25.88 -0.65
CA PHE A 314 6.01 24.52 -0.15
C PHE A 314 5.02 23.73 -1.04
N GLY A 315 5.36 22.47 -1.37
CA GLY A 315 4.48 21.62 -2.20
C GLY A 315 4.09 22.23 -3.56
N ALA A 316 5.00 22.99 -4.19
CA ALA A 316 4.78 23.75 -5.42
C ALA A 316 3.71 24.89 -5.30
N ASN A 317 3.38 25.31 -4.11
CA ASN A 317 2.48 26.42 -3.80
C ASN A 317 3.21 27.49 -2.98
N TYR A 318 2.57 28.66 -2.81
CA TYR A 318 3.11 29.81 -2.11
C TYR A 318 2.23 30.14 -0.90
N TYR A 319 2.85 30.32 0.26
CA TYR A 319 2.18 30.62 1.52
C TYR A 319 2.74 31.92 2.08
N TRP A 320 1.89 32.91 2.25
CA TRP A 320 2.29 34.17 2.81
C TRP A 320 2.43 34.06 4.34
N VAL A 321 3.58 34.43 4.86
CA VAL A 321 3.88 34.41 6.30
C VAL A 321 3.99 35.88 6.79
N PRO A 322 2.94 36.39 7.44
CA PRO A 322 2.92 37.78 7.89
C PRO A 322 4.09 38.14 8.78
N GLY A 323 4.62 39.35 8.62
CA GLY A 323 5.70 39.86 9.46
C GLY A 323 7.10 39.37 9.09
N THR A 324 7.24 38.50 8.08
CA THR A 324 8.54 37.96 7.64
C THR A 324 8.96 38.53 6.28
N ARG A 325 10.26 38.78 6.09
CA ARG A 325 10.85 39.17 4.80
C ARG A 325 12.28 38.65 4.70
N ARG A 326 12.53 37.72 3.77
CA ARG A 326 13.85 37.07 3.55
C ARG A 326 14.40 36.40 4.83
N GLU A 327 13.50 35.84 5.61
CA GLU A 327 13.81 35.23 6.89
C GLU A 327 13.62 33.71 6.84
N GLU A 328 14.32 32.99 7.69
CA GLU A 328 14.12 31.56 7.84
C GLU A 328 12.95 31.28 8.78
N VAL A 329 12.07 30.38 8.35
CA VAL A 329 10.92 29.90 9.11
C VAL A 329 10.96 28.37 9.23
N LYS A 330 10.48 27.86 10.34
CA LYS A 330 10.28 26.43 10.56
C LYS A 330 8.85 26.06 10.20
N VAL A 331 8.69 25.12 9.28
CA VAL A 331 7.39 24.60 8.82
C VAL A 331 7.20 23.21 9.37
N LEU A 332 6.13 23.02 10.13
CA LEU A 332 5.66 21.71 10.56
C LEU A 332 4.58 21.23 9.59
N GLU A 333 4.90 20.19 8.81
CA GLU A 333 3.97 19.52 7.90
C GLU A 333 3.25 18.42 8.67
N TYR A 334 1.93 18.55 8.81
CA TYR A 334 1.02 17.51 9.29
C TYR A 334 0.34 16.79 8.12
N SER A 335 -0.52 15.83 8.40
CA SER A 335 -1.29 15.11 7.36
C SER A 335 -2.31 15.99 6.63
N ASP A 336 -2.81 17.03 7.29
CA ASP A 336 -3.92 17.91 6.85
C ASP A 336 -3.55 19.39 6.76
N ARG A 337 -2.43 19.82 7.38
CA ARG A 337 -2.09 21.25 7.51
C ARG A 337 -0.61 21.51 7.62
N LEU A 338 -0.24 22.77 7.42
CA LEU A 338 1.07 23.32 7.72
C LEU A 338 0.96 24.29 8.90
N LYS A 339 1.87 24.22 9.84
CA LYS A 339 2.07 25.24 10.89
C LYS A 339 3.44 25.86 10.70
N ILE A 340 3.49 27.19 10.70
CA ILE A 340 4.70 27.95 10.44
C ILE A 340 5.13 28.66 11.71
N PHE A 341 6.38 28.48 12.08
CA PHE A 341 6.98 29.02 13.30
C PHE A 341 8.23 29.82 12.98
N GLN A 342 8.47 30.87 13.78
CA GLN A 342 9.73 31.59 13.84
C GLN A 342 10.08 31.86 15.30
N ALA A 343 11.31 31.60 15.68
CA ALA A 343 11.79 31.77 17.06
C ALA A 343 10.87 31.20 18.17
N GLY A 344 10.21 30.05 17.87
CA GLY A 344 9.26 29.41 18.81
C GLY A 344 7.83 29.95 18.73
N GLN A 345 7.59 31.05 18.06
CA GLN A 345 6.26 31.65 17.89
C GLN A 345 5.54 31.10 16.66
N SER A 346 4.25 30.74 16.79
CA SER A 346 3.40 30.36 15.66
C SER A 346 2.99 31.62 14.89
N LEU A 347 3.36 31.69 13.60
CA LEU A 347 3.06 32.82 12.73
C LEU A 347 1.81 32.61 11.89
N ALA A 348 1.63 31.40 11.37
CA ALA A 348 0.51 31.07 10.47
C ALA A 348 0.21 29.57 10.48
N GLU A 349 -1.03 29.23 10.19
CA GLU A 349 -1.49 27.86 9.97
C GLU A 349 -2.31 27.82 8.68
N TYR A 350 -2.07 26.79 7.83
CA TYR A 350 -2.73 26.61 6.55
C TYR A 350 -3.20 25.16 6.41
N PRO A 351 -4.44 24.92 5.97
CA PRO A 351 -4.82 23.61 5.50
C PRO A 351 -3.97 23.22 4.28
N LEU A 352 -3.63 21.96 4.14
CA LEU A 352 -3.01 21.48 2.91
C LEU A 352 -4.03 21.58 1.77
N PRO A 353 -3.63 22.10 0.61
CA PRO A 353 -4.51 22.19 -0.54
C PRO A 353 -4.86 20.79 -1.05
N ALA A 354 -5.99 20.70 -1.76
CA ALA A 354 -6.40 19.48 -2.45
C ALA A 354 -5.28 18.97 -3.37
N ASP A 355 -5.28 17.65 -3.57
CA ASP A 355 -4.26 16.98 -4.37
C ASP A 355 -4.21 17.53 -5.81
N GLY A 356 -2.99 17.82 -6.28
CA GLY A 356 -2.74 18.36 -7.62
C GLY A 356 -2.78 19.89 -7.72
N VAL A 357 -3.17 20.63 -6.69
CA VAL A 357 -3.12 22.10 -6.69
C VAL A 357 -1.66 22.57 -6.70
N ARG A 358 -1.29 23.35 -7.70
CA ARG A 358 0.06 23.91 -7.88
C ARG A 358 0.01 25.37 -8.27
N GLY A 359 1.01 26.14 -7.83
CA GLY A 359 1.14 27.57 -8.14
C GLY A 359 0.11 28.46 -7.43
N ALA A 360 -0.71 27.88 -6.54
CA ALA A 360 -1.68 28.64 -5.75
C ALA A 360 -0.97 29.46 -4.67
N LYS A 361 -1.62 30.58 -4.29
CA LYS A 361 -1.17 31.49 -3.23
C LYS A 361 -2.18 31.41 -2.09
N PHE A 362 -1.66 31.23 -0.89
CA PHE A 362 -2.46 31.11 0.32
C PHE A 362 -2.11 32.24 1.29
N SER A 363 -3.12 32.79 1.96
CA SER A 363 -3.01 33.80 3.02
C SER A 363 -3.74 33.33 4.26
N PRO A 364 -3.38 33.78 5.47
CA PRO A 364 -4.14 33.49 6.67
C PRO A 364 -5.59 34.00 6.54
N PRO A 365 -6.55 33.35 7.19
CA PRO A 365 -7.96 33.78 7.16
C PRO A 365 -8.11 35.25 7.56
N GLY A 366 -8.88 36.03 6.78
CA GLY A 366 -9.16 37.44 7.04
C GLY A 366 -8.02 38.43 6.73
N GLN A 367 -6.90 37.94 6.20
CA GLN A 367 -5.77 38.81 5.82
C GLN A 367 -5.59 38.78 4.28
N PRO A 368 -5.67 39.92 3.59
CA PRO A 368 -5.39 39.98 2.19
C PRO A 368 -3.90 39.74 1.91
N SER A 369 -3.59 38.88 0.97
CA SER A 369 -2.20 38.62 0.61
C SER A 369 -1.62 39.81 -0.14
N PRO A 370 -0.36 40.21 0.16
CA PRO A 370 0.32 41.23 -0.60
C PRO A 370 0.57 40.79 -2.05
N PRO A 371 0.78 41.73 -2.96
CA PRO A 371 1.20 41.39 -4.31
C PRO A 371 2.46 40.52 -4.28
N HIS A 372 2.41 39.38 -4.95
CA HIS A 372 3.54 38.45 -5.02
C HIS A 372 4.00 38.28 -6.45
N HIS A 373 5.18 38.78 -6.74
CA HIS A 373 5.86 38.64 -8.01
C HIS A 373 7.12 37.79 -7.83
N PRO A 374 7.03 36.46 -7.97
CA PRO A 374 8.18 35.59 -7.74
C PRO A 374 9.27 35.88 -8.79
N HIS A 375 10.35 36.49 -8.38
CA HIS A 375 11.48 36.86 -9.25
C HIS A 375 12.23 35.68 -9.85
N ASN A 376 12.05 34.46 -9.29
CA ASN A 376 12.95 33.35 -9.54
C ASN A 376 12.68 32.51 -10.79
N ARG A 377 11.58 32.68 -11.49
CA ARG A 377 11.30 31.81 -12.65
C ARG A 377 12.08 32.19 -13.91
N HIS A 378 12.52 33.46 -14.03
CA HIS A 378 13.13 33.97 -15.25
C HIS A 378 14.31 34.91 -15.01
N ARG A 379 15.07 34.76 -13.91
CA ARG A 379 16.35 35.48 -13.83
C ARG A 379 17.23 35.00 -14.97
N PRO A 380 17.64 35.90 -15.88
CA PRO A 380 18.59 35.58 -16.93
C PRO A 380 19.87 35.01 -16.28
N THR A 381 20.38 33.91 -16.78
CA THR A 381 21.64 33.31 -16.35
C THR A 381 22.73 33.59 -17.37
N GLU A 382 22.62 34.70 -18.08
CA GLU A 382 23.57 35.14 -19.13
C GLU A 382 24.97 35.40 -18.57
N LEU A 383 25.03 36.02 -17.39
CA LEU A 383 26.32 36.27 -16.72
C LEU A 383 26.98 34.99 -16.27
N GLU A 384 26.22 34.08 -15.68
CA GLU A 384 26.69 32.75 -15.24
C GLU A 384 27.12 31.91 -16.44
N GLU A 385 26.35 31.90 -17.52
CA GLU A 385 26.70 31.22 -18.76
C GLU A 385 27.95 31.80 -19.40
N LYS A 386 28.03 33.13 -19.52
CA LYS A 386 29.23 33.82 -20.04
C LYS A 386 30.45 33.48 -19.20
N HIS A 387 30.36 33.52 -17.88
CA HIS A 387 31.46 33.16 -16.98
C HIS A 387 31.90 31.70 -17.18
N LEU A 388 30.98 30.73 -17.24
CA LEU A 388 31.34 29.33 -17.50
C LEU A 388 32.02 29.17 -18.87
N ARG A 389 31.56 29.87 -19.92
CA ARG A 389 32.12 29.79 -21.28
C ARG A 389 33.52 30.39 -21.37
N THR A 390 33.83 31.40 -20.56
CA THR A 390 35.18 32.00 -20.53
C THR A 390 36.23 31.14 -19.86
N LEU A 391 35.83 30.15 -19.02
CA LEU A 391 36.78 29.27 -18.33
C LEU A 391 37.50 28.31 -19.26
N SER A 392 36.85 27.78 -20.30
CA SER A 392 37.45 26.87 -21.27
C SER A 392 36.56 26.64 -22.50
N PRO A 393 37.17 26.44 -23.70
CA PRO A 393 36.44 25.99 -24.89
C PRO A 393 35.70 24.66 -24.70
N THR A 394 36.28 23.75 -23.92
CA THR A 394 35.66 22.45 -23.60
C THR A 394 34.33 22.64 -22.84
N ILE A 395 34.31 23.56 -21.87
CA ILE A 395 33.13 23.90 -21.10
C ILE A 395 32.07 24.53 -22.04
N SER A 396 32.49 25.42 -22.92
CA SER A 396 31.62 26.04 -23.93
C SER A 396 30.96 24.94 -24.80
N ALA A 397 31.75 24.04 -25.35
CA ALA A 397 31.26 22.95 -26.16
C ALA A 397 30.32 21.96 -25.41
N TYR A 398 30.52 21.76 -24.09
CA TYR A 398 29.60 21.01 -23.26
C TYR A 398 28.28 21.76 -23.06
N LEU A 399 28.31 23.06 -22.81
CA LEU A 399 27.12 23.90 -22.67
C LEU A 399 26.27 23.93 -23.96
N ASP A 400 26.91 23.97 -25.11
CA ASP A 400 26.22 23.93 -26.41
C ASP A 400 25.47 22.62 -26.62
N TYR A 401 26.04 21.52 -26.10
CA TYR A 401 25.37 20.22 -26.07
C TYR A 401 24.25 20.13 -25.01
N ALA A 402 24.53 20.55 -23.78
CA ALA A 402 23.64 20.28 -22.65
C ALA A 402 22.44 21.23 -22.56
N LEU A 403 22.61 22.53 -22.89
CA LEU A 403 21.56 23.55 -22.69
C LEU A 403 20.32 23.36 -23.57
N PRO A 404 20.40 22.94 -24.85
CA PRO A 404 19.22 22.62 -25.63
C PRO A 404 18.36 21.51 -25.06
N LEU A 405 18.99 20.53 -24.38
CA LEU A 405 18.31 19.37 -23.77
C LEU A 405 17.58 19.74 -22.48
N LYS A 406 17.89 20.86 -21.83
CA LYS A 406 17.34 21.26 -20.53
C LYS A 406 16.05 22.08 -20.63
N GLY A 407 15.71 22.64 -21.76
CA GLY A 407 14.47 23.41 -21.97
C GLY A 407 14.20 24.41 -20.82
N LEU A 408 13.03 24.30 -20.19
CA LEU A 408 12.61 25.17 -19.08
C LEU A 408 13.51 25.09 -17.83
N SER A 409 14.28 24.03 -17.65
CA SER A 409 15.19 23.86 -16.51
C SER A 409 16.59 24.44 -16.74
N ARG A 410 16.85 25.08 -17.93
CA ARG A 410 18.14 25.65 -18.33
C ARG A 410 18.75 26.57 -17.26
N HIS A 411 17.98 27.52 -16.74
CA HIS A 411 18.49 28.46 -15.74
C HIS A 411 18.89 27.80 -14.41
N GLN A 412 18.12 26.81 -13.97
CA GLN A 412 18.45 26.03 -12.76
C GLN A 412 19.70 25.18 -12.97
N PHE A 413 19.83 24.56 -14.14
CA PHE A 413 20.99 23.77 -14.51
C PHE A 413 22.27 24.62 -14.50
N LEU A 414 22.25 25.79 -15.15
CA LEU A 414 23.39 26.72 -15.20
C LEU A 414 23.86 27.15 -13.81
N ARG A 415 22.93 27.54 -12.93
CA ARG A 415 23.28 27.93 -11.55
C ARG A 415 23.91 26.80 -10.77
N ARG A 416 23.37 25.59 -10.87
CA ARG A 416 23.92 24.41 -10.21
C ARG A 416 25.25 23.98 -10.80
N LEU A 417 25.41 24.12 -12.12
CA LEU A 417 26.68 23.80 -12.79
C LEU A 417 27.77 24.81 -12.38
N LEU A 418 27.44 26.09 -12.27
CA LEU A 418 28.34 27.12 -11.73
C LEU A 418 28.67 26.85 -10.26
N ALA A 419 27.71 26.45 -9.45
CA ALA A 419 27.96 26.07 -8.06
C ALA A 419 28.87 24.84 -7.96
N LEU A 420 28.76 23.91 -8.91
CA LEU A 420 29.63 22.73 -8.99
C LEU A 420 31.05 23.13 -9.39
N SER A 421 31.22 24.02 -10.40
CA SER A 421 32.57 24.47 -10.83
C SER A 421 33.33 25.17 -9.72
N ARG A 422 32.66 25.85 -8.78
CA ARG A 422 33.29 26.50 -7.62
C ARG A 422 33.75 25.53 -6.52
N LYS A 423 33.37 24.27 -6.59
CA LYS A 423 33.71 23.24 -5.58
C LYS A 423 34.95 22.41 -5.96
N MET A 424 35.52 22.63 -7.12
CA MET A 424 36.65 21.87 -7.63
C MET A 424 37.61 22.76 -8.45
N SER A 425 38.81 22.27 -8.75
CA SER A 425 39.72 22.99 -9.64
C SER A 425 39.17 23.08 -11.06
N VAL A 426 39.61 24.10 -11.82
CA VAL A 426 39.15 24.29 -13.20
C VAL A 426 39.55 23.09 -14.07
N GLU A 427 40.74 22.53 -13.85
CA GLU A 427 41.25 21.35 -14.58
C GLU A 427 40.37 20.13 -14.36
N LEU A 428 40.00 19.86 -13.10
CA LEU A 428 39.14 18.75 -12.75
C LEU A 428 37.72 18.93 -13.34
N PHE A 429 37.25 20.18 -13.32
CA PHE A 429 35.94 20.49 -13.90
C PHE A 429 35.94 20.28 -15.41
N ILE A 430 36.98 20.71 -16.13
CA ILE A 430 37.18 20.48 -17.57
C ILE A 430 37.16 18.98 -17.89
N GLN A 431 37.98 18.19 -17.20
CA GLN A 431 38.05 16.73 -17.38
C GLN A 431 36.68 16.06 -17.15
N THR A 432 35.98 16.52 -16.12
CA THR A 432 34.64 16.02 -15.79
C THR A 432 33.66 16.28 -16.92
N LEU A 433 33.63 17.51 -17.47
CA LEU A 433 32.71 17.88 -18.52
C LEU A 433 33.08 17.28 -19.89
N GLU A 434 34.36 17.10 -20.16
CA GLU A 434 34.83 16.39 -21.34
C GLU A 434 34.38 14.94 -21.36
N ARG A 435 34.53 14.23 -20.24
CA ARG A 435 34.04 12.87 -20.08
C ARG A 435 32.51 12.83 -20.17
N ALA A 436 31.82 13.77 -19.51
CA ALA A 436 30.37 13.86 -19.54
C ALA A 436 29.85 14.08 -20.98
N ARG A 437 30.51 14.92 -21.76
CA ARG A 437 30.17 15.13 -23.18
C ARG A 437 30.35 13.86 -24.00
N LYS A 438 31.48 13.16 -23.81
CA LYS A 438 31.77 11.89 -24.50
C LYS A 438 30.67 10.85 -24.26
N TYR A 439 30.18 10.74 -23.03
CA TYR A 439 29.13 9.78 -22.64
C TYR A 439 27.72 10.35 -22.64
N ARG A 440 27.54 11.58 -23.17
CA ARG A 440 26.24 12.27 -23.29
C ARG A 440 25.50 12.45 -21.95
N VAL A 441 26.23 12.71 -20.90
CA VAL A 441 25.69 12.89 -19.53
C VAL A 441 25.35 14.37 -19.31
N THR A 442 24.13 14.66 -18.83
CA THR A 442 23.68 16.00 -18.46
C THR A 442 23.11 16.07 -17.03
N ASP A 443 23.17 14.97 -16.28
CA ASP A 443 22.74 14.92 -14.88
C ASP A 443 23.85 15.41 -13.95
N LEU A 444 23.52 16.34 -13.06
CA LEU A 444 24.48 16.98 -12.16
C LEU A 444 25.03 16.03 -11.10
N GLN A 445 24.25 15.07 -10.64
CA GLN A 445 24.73 14.07 -9.68
C GLN A 445 25.78 13.17 -10.33
N THR A 446 25.53 12.75 -11.56
CA THR A 446 26.49 11.97 -12.34
C THR A 446 27.76 12.75 -12.63
N LEU A 447 27.66 14.09 -12.88
CA LEU A 447 28.86 14.93 -13.01
C LEU A 447 29.69 14.95 -11.71
N GLN A 448 29.05 15.07 -10.57
CA GLN A 448 29.75 14.99 -9.27
C GLN A 448 30.43 13.64 -9.08
N ASN A 449 29.78 12.56 -9.43
CA ASN A 449 30.37 11.22 -9.34
C ASN A 449 31.59 11.06 -10.28
N ILE A 450 31.54 11.61 -11.50
CA ILE A 450 32.66 11.62 -12.43
C ILE A 450 33.85 12.42 -11.84
N ALA A 451 33.59 13.60 -11.27
CA ALA A 451 34.63 14.41 -10.63
C ALA A 451 35.26 13.65 -9.46
N TRP A 452 34.46 12.99 -8.67
CA TRP A 452 34.94 12.19 -7.53
C TRP A 452 35.81 11.02 -7.96
N LEU A 453 35.45 10.32 -9.04
CA LEU A 453 36.28 9.26 -9.63
C LEU A 453 37.66 9.78 -10.07
N TYR A 454 37.75 10.97 -10.67
CA TYR A 454 39.03 11.58 -11.03
C TYR A 454 39.85 11.98 -9.80
N LEU A 455 39.22 12.50 -8.75
CA LEU A 455 39.88 12.81 -7.49
C LEU A 455 40.50 11.55 -6.84
N GLN A 456 39.75 10.44 -6.85
CA GLN A 456 40.27 9.16 -6.36
C GLN A 456 41.44 8.64 -7.17
N GLN A 457 41.46 8.86 -8.49
CA GLN A 457 42.57 8.46 -9.38
C GLN A 457 43.79 9.35 -9.22
N GLN A 458 43.60 10.64 -8.94
CA GLN A 458 44.68 11.60 -8.76
C GLN A 458 45.29 11.59 -7.35
N SER A 459 44.51 11.22 -6.39
CA SER A 459 44.96 10.83 -5.06
C SER A 459 44.79 9.31 -4.98
N PRO A 460 45.77 8.50 -5.42
CA PRO A 460 45.81 7.13 -4.99
C PRO A 460 45.90 7.27 -3.48
N GLY A 461 44.74 7.07 -2.82
CA GLY A 461 44.70 7.19 -1.38
C GLY A 461 45.92 6.48 -0.86
N GLN A 462 46.63 7.08 0.09
CA GLN A 462 47.32 6.27 1.04
C GLN A 462 46.30 5.19 1.39
N ALA A 463 46.45 4.02 0.75
CA ALA A 463 45.78 2.84 1.20
C ALA A 463 46.00 2.94 2.70
N LEU A 464 44.93 3.13 3.47
CA LEU A 464 45.02 2.87 4.89
C LEU A 464 45.71 1.53 4.89
N LEU A 465 47.00 1.53 5.18
CA LEU A 465 47.74 0.35 5.55
C LEU A 465 47.05 -0.06 6.85
N ILE A 466 45.86 -0.69 6.69
CA ILE A 466 45.34 -1.56 7.71
C ILE A 466 46.51 -2.54 7.83
N GLU A 467 47.29 -2.43 8.90
CA GLU A 467 48.26 -3.45 9.25
C GLU A 467 47.46 -4.72 9.39
N ILE A 468 47.39 -5.45 8.27
CA ILE A 468 46.75 -6.76 8.27
C ILE A 468 47.69 -7.61 9.10
N ASP A 469 47.15 -8.16 10.18
CA ASP A 469 47.82 -9.05 11.09
C ASP A 469 48.64 -10.08 10.33
N ALA A 470 49.85 -10.30 10.77
CA ALA A 470 50.80 -11.23 10.12
C ALA A 470 50.18 -12.63 9.99
N ASP A 471 49.39 -13.06 10.96
CA ASP A 471 48.69 -14.33 10.96
C ASP A 471 47.58 -14.40 9.86
N PHE A 472 46.92 -13.27 9.58
CA PHE A 472 45.94 -13.20 8.50
C PHE A 472 46.59 -13.27 7.12
N ARG A 473 47.77 -12.67 6.94
CA ARG A 473 48.54 -12.72 5.67
C ARG A 473 49.02 -14.13 5.33
N GLN A 474 49.22 -14.99 6.32
CA GLN A 474 49.66 -16.38 6.13
C GLN A 474 48.51 -17.35 5.82
N ARG A 475 47.27 -16.92 5.93
CA ARG A 475 46.12 -17.76 5.60
C ARG A 475 46.06 -18.06 4.10
N PRO A 476 45.76 -19.30 3.70
CA PRO A 476 45.64 -19.69 2.29
C PRO A 476 44.65 -18.80 1.52
N THR A 477 43.52 -18.48 2.14
CA THR A 477 42.46 -17.59 1.59
C THR A 477 42.95 -16.21 1.24
N TYR A 478 43.86 -15.62 2.03
CA TYR A 478 44.46 -14.33 1.72
C TYR A 478 45.45 -14.44 0.55
N GLN A 479 46.28 -15.51 0.52
CA GLN A 479 47.24 -15.76 -0.53
C GLN A 479 46.59 -16.09 -1.87
N GLU A 480 45.44 -16.74 -1.85
CA GLU A 480 44.62 -17.05 -3.02
C GLU A 480 43.75 -15.88 -3.47
N GLY A 481 43.76 -14.74 -2.78
CA GLY A 481 42.96 -13.56 -3.10
C GLY A 481 41.49 -13.67 -2.67
N SER A 482 41.16 -14.60 -1.80
CA SER A 482 39.81 -14.78 -1.23
C SER A 482 39.62 -13.89 0.00
N LEU A 483 38.48 -13.24 0.12
CA LEU A 483 38.15 -12.35 1.26
C LEU A 483 37.69 -13.09 2.53
N THR A 484 37.33 -14.36 2.41
CA THR A 484 36.85 -15.20 3.51
C THR A 484 37.35 -16.61 3.38
N ASP A 485 37.61 -17.27 4.50
CA ASP A 485 37.94 -18.70 4.50
C ASP A 485 36.77 -19.51 3.92
N PRO A 486 37.03 -20.59 3.16
CA PRO A 486 35.99 -21.46 2.68
C PRO A 486 35.22 -22.04 3.87
N PRO A 487 33.87 -22.14 3.79
CA PRO A 487 33.07 -22.64 4.89
C PRO A 487 33.44 -24.08 5.22
N GLN A 488 33.70 -24.35 6.50
CA GLN A 488 33.91 -25.71 6.97
C GLN A 488 32.61 -26.47 6.93
N LEU A 489 32.42 -27.32 5.92
CA LEU A 489 31.21 -28.12 5.72
C LEU A 489 30.88 -29.05 6.92
N SER A 490 31.88 -29.42 7.71
CA SER A 490 31.71 -30.21 8.95
C SER A 490 30.91 -29.49 10.03
N SER A 491 30.87 -28.16 10.02
CA SER A 491 30.05 -27.38 10.98
C SER A 491 28.57 -27.37 10.65
N TYR A 492 28.17 -27.88 9.48
CA TYR A 492 26.79 -27.98 9.02
C TYR A 492 26.24 -29.40 9.03
N GLN A 493 27.00 -30.38 9.57
CA GLN A 493 26.46 -31.71 9.76
C GLN A 493 25.47 -31.72 10.94
N GLU A 494 24.23 -32.07 10.63
CA GLU A 494 23.21 -32.30 11.68
C GLU A 494 23.72 -33.31 12.70
N PRO A 495 23.49 -33.10 14.01
CA PRO A 495 23.82 -34.10 15.00
C PRO A 495 23.06 -35.38 14.68
N PRO A 496 23.67 -36.56 14.88
CA PRO A 496 23.02 -37.81 14.59
C PRO A 496 21.70 -37.92 15.37
N VAL A 497 20.60 -38.16 14.64
CA VAL A 497 19.28 -38.41 15.23
C VAL A 497 19.39 -39.70 16.05
N GLU A 498 19.28 -39.60 17.37
CA GLU A 498 19.17 -40.76 18.23
C GLU A 498 17.89 -41.56 17.86
N PRO A 499 18.00 -42.88 17.67
CA PRO A 499 16.82 -43.67 17.37
C PRO A 499 15.85 -43.64 18.55
N PRO A 500 14.53 -43.61 18.33
CA PRO A 500 13.56 -43.56 19.40
C PRO A 500 13.71 -44.84 20.24
N ASN A 501 13.92 -44.69 21.56
CA ASN A 501 13.94 -45.75 22.52
C ASN A 501 12.67 -46.58 22.40
N ALA A 502 12.80 -47.84 22.01
CA ALA A 502 11.75 -48.86 22.14
C ALA A 502 11.59 -49.24 23.61
N SER A 503 10.46 -48.84 24.19
CA SER A 503 9.86 -49.48 25.37
C SER A 503 8.37 -49.11 25.42
#